data_ccb25469f4a6c651e739128ecc432606
#
_entry.id   ccb25469f4a6c651e739128ecc432606
#
_cell.length_a   1.000
_cell.length_b   1.000
_cell.length_c   1.000
_cell.angle_alpha   90.00
_cell.angle_beta   90.00
_cell.angle_gamma   90.00
#
_symmetry.space_group_name_H-M   'P 1'
#
loop_
_entity.id
_entity.type
_entity.pdbx_description
1 polymer ?
#
loop_
_entity_poly.entity_id
_entity_poly.type
_entity_poly.pdbx_seq_one_letter_code
_entity_poly.pdbx_strand_id
1 'polypeptide(L)'
;MSTPEPYAPYDPSNRLATPQDPHAAARVARLREIGIGDAPIPEFDEFAKSLAHITGAPYAMVNFIDEDRQYFAGLYTQEPDQTGVELPQHAEPGREMPKDHGWCPHVVTRRKAMPLGDVCAYPRFAGNPVIDKLGIRAYLGTPLIDTRTGITLGTICVVDTETRDWGQEGVETIKGMAEQLVRRIHDIEDGRP
;
A
#
# COMPACT_ATOMS: atom_id res chain seq x y z
N MET A 1 12.54 -0.32 32.62
CA MET A 1 12.27 -1.51 31.76
C MET A 1 12.08 -0.98 30.35
N SER A 2 13.07 -1.17 29.50
CA SER A 2 12.93 -0.80 28.07
C SER A 2 12.00 -1.80 27.43
N THR A 3 10.90 -1.31 26.86
CA THR A 3 10.05 -2.08 25.94
C THR A 3 10.95 -2.55 24.80
N PRO A 4 10.99 -3.85 24.47
CA PRO A 4 11.77 -4.28 23.31
C PRO A 4 11.24 -3.55 22.09
N GLU A 5 12.12 -2.89 21.36
CA GLU A 5 11.77 -2.33 20.06
C GLU A 5 11.30 -3.49 19.16
N PRO A 6 10.12 -3.38 18.53
CA PRO A 6 9.58 -4.48 17.73
C PRO A 6 10.35 -4.71 16.42
N TYR A 7 11.47 -4.02 16.22
CA TYR A 7 12.30 -4.11 15.02
C TYR A 7 13.77 -4.22 15.37
N ALA A 8 14.45 -5.19 14.77
CA ALA A 8 15.90 -5.26 14.83
C ALA A 8 16.53 -3.93 14.37
N PRO A 9 17.67 -3.54 14.94
CA PRO A 9 18.40 -2.37 14.46
C PRO A 9 18.72 -2.49 12.97
N TYR A 10 18.70 -1.36 12.28
CA TYR A 10 19.02 -1.27 10.85
C TYR A 10 20.34 -2.01 10.56
N ASP A 11 20.23 -3.08 9.82
CA ASP A 11 21.37 -3.81 9.27
C ASP A 11 21.44 -3.50 7.76
N PRO A 12 22.47 -2.77 7.28
CA PRO A 12 22.63 -2.47 5.87
C PRO A 12 22.77 -3.72 5.00
N SER A 13 23.17 -4.86 5.57
CA SER A 13 23.24 -6.15 4.88
C SER A 13 21.88 -6.86 4.83
N ASN A 14 20.99 -6.53 5.76
CA ASN A 14 19.61 -6.98 5.79
C ASN A 14 18.70 -5.85 5.30
N ARG A 15 18.83 -5.53 4.02
CA ARG A 15 18.16 -4.39 3.36
C ARG A 15 16.64 -4.38 3.52
N LEU A 16 16.06 -5.44 4.05
CA LEU A 16 14.64 -5.72 3.97
C LEU A 16 14.21 -6.48 5.22
N ALA A 17 14.23 -5.81 6.37
CA ALA A 17 13.51 -6.33 7.52
C ALA A 17 12.00 -6.29 7.22
N THR A 18 11.59 -7.12 6.24
CA THR A 18 10.15 -7.38 6.04
C THR A 18 9.64 -7.98 7.34
N PRO A 19 8.63 -7.37 7.96
CA PRO A 19 8.13 -7.88 9.23
C PRO A 19 7.64 -9.32 9.05
N GLN A 20 7.87 -10.17 10.03
CA GLN A 20 7.26 -11.48 10.05
C GLN A 20 5.73 -11.33 10.07
N ASP A 21 5.06 -12.08 9.21
CA ASP A 21 3.62 -12.01 9.01
C ASP A 21 2.97 -13.38 9.34
N PRO A 22 2.63 -13.61 10.61
CA PRO A 22 2.05 -14.88 11.04
C PRO A 22 0.64 -15.11 10.46
N HIS A 23 0.02 -14.09 9.87
CA HIS A 23 -1.32 -14.16 9.33
C HIS A 23 -1.36 -14.32 7.79
N ALA A 24 -0.21 -14.46 7.13
CA ALA A 24 -0.14 -14.56 5.67
C ALA A 24 -0.99 -15.70 5.11
N ALA A 25 -0.90 -16.91 5.66
CA ALA A 25 -1.68 -18.06 5.20
C ALA A 25 -3.20 -17.85 5.38
N ALA A 26 -3.61 -17.30 6.52
CA ALA A 26 -5.03 -16.99 6.77
C ALA A 26 -5.56 -15.92 5.80
N ARG A 27 -4.75 -14.91 5.51
CA ARG A 27 -5.08 -13.88 4.51
C ARG A 27 -5.25 -14.49 3.12
N VAL A 28 -4.32 -15.31 2.67
CA VAL A 28 -4.40 -15.98 1.36
C VAL A 28 -5.66 -16.83 1.26
N ALA A 29 -5.99 -17.61 2.29
CA ALA A 29 -7.21 -18.40 2.33
C ALA A 29 -8.46 -17.51 2.21
N ARG A 30 -8.48 -16.39 2.94
CA ARG A 30 -9.61 -15.46 2.91
C ARG A 30 -9.76 -14.75 1.56
N LEU A 31 -8.67 -14.32 0.94
CA LEU A 31 -8.70 -13.71 -0.39
C LEU A 31 -9.25 -14.69 -1.44
N ARG A 32 -8.89 -15.98 -1.36
CA ARG A 32 -9.42 -17.02 -2.23
C ARG A 32 -10.92 -17.26 -2.04
N GLU A 33 -11.41 -17.27 -0.81
CA GLU A 33 -12.85 -17.37 -0.53
C GLU A 33 -13.63 -16.22 -1.17
N ILE A 34 -13.13 -14.99 -1.08
CA ILE A 34 -13.76 -13.82 -1.69
C ILE A 34 -13.59 -13.83 -3.22
N GLY A 35 -12.54 -14.48 -3.73
CA GLY A 35 -12.22 -14.53 -5.17
C GLY A 35 -11.50 -13.27 -5.67
N ILE A 36 -10.69 -12.63 -4.83
CA ILE A 36 -9.91 -11.43 -5.16
C ILE A 36 -8.43 -11.64 -4.84
N GLY A 37 -7.56 -10.78 -5.40
CA GLY A 37 -6.14 -10.71 -5.01
C GLY A 37 -5.15 -11.11 -6.09
N ASP A 38 -5.58 -11.64 -7.23
CA ASP A 38 -4.72 -12.14 -8.30
C ASP A 38 -5.12 -11.67 -9.71
N ALA A 39 -6.12 -10.79 -9.80
CA ALA A 39 -6.56 -10.18 -11.06
C ALA A 39 -6.91 -8.70 -10.86
N PRO A 40 -6.78 -7.88 -11.92
CA PRO A 40 -7.24 -6.49 -11.88
C PRO A 40 -8.76 -6.45 -11.70
N ILE A 41 -9.22 -5.49 -10.91
CA ILE A 41 -10.65 -5.21 -10.75
C ILE A 41 -10.87 -3.77 -11.21
N PRO A 42 -11.58 -3.55 -12.34
CA PRO A 42 -11.77 -2.20 -12.89
C PRO A 42 -12.35 -1.20 -11.90
N GLU A 43 -13.25 -1.63 -11.05
CA GLU A 43 -13.82 -0.80 -9.99
C GLU A 43 -12.77 -0.35 -8.97
N PHE A 44 -11.75 -1.18 -8.72
CA PHE A 44 -10.67 -0.82 -7.81
C PHE A 44 -9.65 0.13 -8.47
N ASP A 45 -9.52 0.10 -9.79
CA ASP A 45 -8.78 1.13 -10.54
C ASP A 45 -9.46 2.50 -10.40
N GLU A 46 -10.79 2.57 -10.53
CA GLU A 46 -11.55 3.79 -10.31
C GLU A 46 -11.49 4.26 -8.85
N PHE A 47 -11.48 3.33 -7.91
CA PHE A 47 -11.28 3.64 -6.49
C PHE A 47 -9.88 4.23 -6.25
N ALA A 48 -8.82 3.62 -6.81
CA ALA A 48 -7.45 4.11 -6.72
C ALA A 48 -7.33 5.52 -7.34
N LYS A 49 -7.96 5.74 -8.49
CA LYS A 49 -8.02 7.07 -9.12
C LYS A 49 -8.69 8.11 -8.22
N SER A 50 -9.81 7.77 -7.59
CA SER A 50 -10.49 8.65 -6.66
C SER A 50 -9.62 8.96 -5.44
N LEU A 51 -8.93 7.95 -4.89
CA LEU A 51 -8.00 8.12 -3.79
C LEU A 51 -6.84 9.06 -4.16
N ALA A 52 -6.25 8.89 -5.35
CA ALA A 52 -5.20 9.76 -5.86
C ALA A 52 -5.67 11.21 -5.99
N HIS A 53 -6.85 11.43 -6.54
CA HIS A 53 -7.41 12.77 -6.73
C HIS A 53 -7.72 13.47 -5.40
N ILE A 54 -8.29 12.75 -4.44
CA ILE A 54 -8.62 13.31 -3.12
C ILE A 54 -7.35 13.70 -2.34
N THR A 55 -6.31 12.88 -2.43
CA THR A 55 -5.04 13.11 -1.73
C THR A 55 -4.09 14.03 -2.53
N GLY A 56 -4.35 14.23 -3.83
CA GLY A 56 -3.46 14.94 -4.74
C GLY A 56 -2.17 14.16 -5.06
N ALA A 57 -2.13 12.87 -4.77
CA ALA A 57 -0.96 12.03 -5.05
C ALA A 57 -0.94 11.52 -6.49
N PRO A 58 0.24 11.36 -7.12
CA PRO A 58 0.34 10.88 -8.51
C PRO A 58 0.08 9.38 -8.67
N TYR A 59 0.20 8.60 -7.61
CA TYR A 59 0.02 7.15 -7.65
C TYR A 59 -0.84 6.69 -6.47
N ALA A 60 -1.75 5.76 -6.76
CA ALA A 60 -2.58 5.11 -5.74
C ALA A 60 -2.80 3.63 -6.07
N MET A 61 -2.87 2.80 -5.05
CA MET A 61 -3.01 1.35 -5.20
C MET A 61 -4.02 0.78 -4.23
N VAL A 62 -4.76 -0.21 -4.71
CA VAL A 62 -5.45 -1.21 -3.89
C VAL A 62 -4.62 -2.47 -3.96
N ASN A 63 -3.95 -2.81 -2.87
CA ASN A 63 -2.90 -3.81 -2.80
C ASN A 63 -3.30 -4.98 -1.92
N PHE A 64 -3.32 -6.18 -2.49
CA PHE A 64 -3.48 -7.44 -1.74
C PHE A 64 -2.12 -8.14 -1.60
N ILE A 65 -1.86 -8.69 -0.43
CA ILE A 65 -0.57 -9.27 -0.10
C ILE A 65 -0.75 -10.78 0.16
N ASP A 66 -0.09 -11.59 -0.67
CA ASP A 66 0.00 -13.02 -0.46
C ASP A 66 1.30 -13.42 0.29
N GLU A 67 1.70 -14.69 0.24
CA GLU A 67 2.89 -15.17 0.93
C GLU A 67 4.19 -14.62 0.33
N ASP A 68 4.22 -14.39 -0.99
CA ASP A 68 5.44 -14.10 -1.75
C ASP A 68 5.44 -12.73 -2.42
N ARG A 69 4.27 -12.19 -2.74
CA ARG A 69 4.13 -10.96 -3.54
C ARG A 69 3.04 -10.04 -3.04
N GLN A 70 3.08 -8.84 -3.60
CA GLN A 70 2.03 -7.86 -3.56
C GLN A 70 1.37 -7.76 -4.94
N TYR A 71 0.04 -7.69 -4.98
CA TYR A 71 -0.72 -7.55 -6.20
C TYR A 71 -1.63 -6.33 -6.14
N PHE A 72 -1.49 -5.43 -7.10
CA PHE A 72 -2.30 -4.23 -7.21
C PHE A 72 -3.56 -4.51 -8.03
N ALA A 73 -4.62 -4.96 -7.37
CA ALA A 73 -5.92 -5.18 -7.99
C ALA A 73 -6.57 -3.87 -8.44
N GLY A 74 -6.24 -2.77 -7.79
CA GLY A 74 -6.51 -1.40 -8.23
C GLY A 74 -5.21 -0.62 -8.35
N LEU A 75 -5.03 0.08 -9.47
CA LEU A 75 -3.84 0.88 -9.74
C LEU A 75 -4.23 2.15 -10.50
N TYR A 76 -3.76 3.27 -10.02
CA TYR A 76 -3.79 4.54 -10.73
C TYR A 76 -2.39 5.12 -10.80
N THR A 77 -2.02 5.55 -12.00
CA THR A 77 -0.81 6.31 -12.28
C THR A 77 -1.22 7.60 -12.99
N GLN A 78 -0.71 8.73 -12.49
CA GLN A 78 -0.96 10.00 -13.17
C GLN A 78 -0.32 9.96 -14.56
N GLU A 79 -1.09 10.30 -15.59
CA GLU A 79 -0.54 10.46 -16.93
C GLU A 79 0.50 11.60 -16.95
N PRO A 80 1.58 11.44 -17.72
CA PRO A 80 2.54 12.52 -17.91
C PRO A 80 1.82 13.78 -18.37
N ASP A 81 2.08 14.90 -17.71
CA ASP A 81 1.55 16.18 -18.15
C ASP A 81 2.00 16.45 -19.59
N GLN A 82 1.05 16.84 -20.47
CA GLN A 82 1.30 17.14 -21.88
C GLN A 82 2.17 18.39 -22.11
N THR A 83 2.70 18.97 -21.03
CA THR A 83 3.56 20.17 -21.07
C THR A 83 4.97 19.92 -21.60
N GLY A 84 5.32 18.69 -21.98
CA GLY A 84 6.61 18.38 -22.60
C GLY A 84 7.81 18.37 -21.65
N VAL A 85 7.58 18.44 -20.35
CA VAL A 85 8.62 18.19 -19.35
C VAL A 85 8.83 16.68 -19.29
N GLU A 86 10.00 16.21 -19.74
CA GLU A 86 10.41 14.82 -19.53
C GLU A 86 10.43 14.55 -18.02
N LEU A 87 9.45 13.76 -17.54
CA LEU A 87 9.52 13.24 -16.20
C LEU A 87 10.78 12.39 -16.08
N PRO A 88 11.44 12.36 -14.89
CA PRO A 88 12.56 11.46 -14.66
C PRO A 88 12.18 10.05 -15.13
N GLN A 89 13.08 9.36 -15.82
CA GLN A 89 12.87 8.02 -16.37
C GLN A 89 12.80 6.97 -15.26
N HIS A 90 11.80 7.07 -14.40
CA HIS A 90 11.47 6.01 -13.45
C HIS A 90 10.50 5.05 -14.13
N ALA A 91 10.70 3.75 -13.90
CA ALA A 91 9.78 2.75 -14.40
C ALA A 91 8.38 3.00 -13.81
N GLU A 92 7.34 2.86 -14.63
CA GLU A 92 5.97 2.85 -14.12
C GLU A 92 5.77 1.62 -13.21
N PRO A 93 5.02 1.76 -12.11
CA PRO A 93 4.71 0.63 -11.26
C PRO A 93 3.87 -0.39 -12.04
N GLY A 94 4.36 -1.63 -12.14
CA GLY A 94 3.55 -2.77 -12.58
C GLY A 94 2.52 -3.17 -11.53
N ARG A 95 1.67 -4.14 -11.85
CA ARG A 95 0.66 -4.67 -10.91
C ARG A 95 1.20 -5.68 -9.91
N GLU A 96 2.42 -6.11 -10.05
CA GLU A 96 3.07 -7.04 -9.13
C GLU A 96 4.35 -6.46 -8.57
N MET A 97 4.60 -6.77 -7.31
CA MET A 97 5.79 -6.35 -6.60
C MET A 97 6.21 -7.43 -5.61
N PRO A 98 7.52 -7.69 -5.44
CA PRO A 98 7.99 -8.55 -4.37
C PRO A 98 7.48 -8.11 -3.00
N LYS A 99 7.21 -9.05 -2.11
CA LYS A 99 6.68 -8.77 -0.76
C LYS A 99 7.56 -7.84 0.05
N ASP A 100 8.86 -7.86 -0.19
CA ASP A 100 9.87 -7.06 0.52
C ASP A 100 10.09 -5.65 -0.06
N HIS A 101 9.32 -5.26 -1.08
CA HIS A 101 9.38 -3.92 -1.67
C HIS A 101 8.24 -3.05 -1.12
N GLY A 102 8.52 -1.76 -0.99
CA GLY A 102 7.54 -0.80 -0.45
C GLY A 102 7.29 -0.95 1.06
N TRP A 103 6.24 -0.34 1.55
CA TRP A 103 5.96 -0.25 3.00
C TRP A 103 4.63 -0.92 3.39
N CYS A 104 3.86 -1.39 2.43
CA CYS A 104 2.57 -2.06 2.68
C CYS A 104 2.67 -3.28 3.61
N PRO A 105 3.71 -4.13 3.54
CA PRO A 105 3.88 -5.22 4.51
C PRO A 105 3.96 -4.75 5.97
N HIS A 106 4.56 -3.58 6.22
CA HIS A 106 4.59 -2.97 7.55
C HIS A 106 3.21 -2.50 8.01
N VAL A 107 2.43 -1.92 7.09
CA VAL A 107 1.05 -1.49 7.37
C VAL A 107 0.18 -2.68 7.74
N VAL A 108 0.26 -3.76 6.98
CA VAL A 108 -0.49 -5.01 7.22
C VAL A 108 -0.15 -5.59 8.59
N THR A 109 1.14 -5.72 8.90
CA THR A 109 1.60 -6.31 10.17
C THR A 109 1.25 -5.44 11.37
N ARG A 110 1.39 -4.13 11.24
CA ARG A 110 1.06 -3.17 12.31
C ARG A 110 -0.44 -2.94 12.46
N ARG A 111 -1.23 -3.22 11.44
CA ARG A 111 -2.70 -2.97 11.40
C ARG A 111 -3.07 -1.51 11.68
N LYS A 112 -2.22 -0.58 11.26
CA LYS A 112 -2.38 0.86 11.49
C LYS A 112 -1.95 1.64 10.25
N ALA A 113 -2.59 2.78 10.02
CA ALA A 113 -2.16 3.72 8.99
C ALA A 113 -0.70 4.17 9.24
N MET A 114 0.03 4.38 8.16
CA MET A 114 1.44 4.79 8.18
C MET A 114 1.64 5.98 7.24
N PRO A 115 1.69 7.20 7.78
CA PRO A 115 2.07 8.38 7.03
C PRO A 115 3.60 8.55 7.07
N LEU A 116 4.24 8.52 5.92
CA LEU A 116 5.67 8.80 5.73
C LEU A 116 5.80 10.00 4.78
N GLY A 117 6.02 11.17 5.34
CA GLY A 117 6.13 12.42 4.56
C GLY A 117 7.43 12.52 3.76
N ASP A 118 8.49 11.91 4.26
CA ASP A 118 9.76 11.67 3.56
C ASP A 118 10.30 10.30 3.98
N VAL A 119 10.20 9.31 3.10
CA VAL A 119 10.65 7.95 3.38
C VAL A 119 12.15 7.86 3.64
N CYS A 120 12.93 8.79 3.08
CA CYS A 120 14.37 8.85 3.29
C CYS A 120 14.77 9.39 4.67
N ALA A 121 13.85 10.05 5.38
CA ALA A 121 14.08 10.52 6.75
C ALA A 121 14.05 9.39 7.79
N TYR A 122 13.60 8.20 7.40
CA TYR A 122 13.54 7.03 8.28
C TYR A 122 14.63 6.03 7.89
N PRO A 123 15.70 5.88 8.69
CA PRO A 123 16.86 5.03 8.31
C PRO A 123 16.47 3.62 7.89
N ARG A 124 15.50 3.00 8.57
CA ARG A 124 15.04 1.64 8.26
C ARG A 124 14.26 1.53 6.95
N PHE A 125 13.76 2.65 6.41
CA PHE A 125 12.98 2.68 5.17
C PHE A 125 13.77 3.25 3.99
N ALA A 126 14.83 4.02 4.27
CA ALA A 126 15.61 4.74 3.25
C ALA A 126 16.33 3.82 2.24
N GLY A 127 16.53 2.55 2.57
CA GLY A 127 17.11 1.54 1.68
C GLY A 127 16.10 0.73 0.87
N ASN A 128 14.81 1.09 0.90
CA ASN A 128 13.80 0.34 0.19
C ASN A 128 13.97 0.45 -1.34
N PRO A 129 13.94 -0.67 -2.08
CA PRO A 129 14.20 -0.67 -3.53
C PRO A 129 13.28 0.21 -4.35
N VAL A 130 12.06 0.50 -3.90
CA VAL A 130 11.12 1.36 -4.64
C VAL A 130 11.58 2.83 -4.68
N ILE A 131 12.43 3.26 -3.75
CA ILE A 131 13.01 4.60 -3.75
C ILE A 131 13.88 4.77 -5.00
N ASP A 132 14.79 3.83 -5.24
CA ASP A 132 15.70 3.92 -6.39
C ASP A 132 15.01 3.60 -7.72
N LYS A 133 14.07 2.64 -7.71
CA LYS A 133 13.40 2.17 -8.94
C LYS A 133 12.29 3.11 -9.41
N LEU A 134 11.52 3.68 -8.50
CA LEU A 134 10.33 4.47 -8.79
C LEU A 134 10.47 5.93 -8.34
N GLY A 135 11.55 6.31 -7.67
CA GLY A 135 11.77 7.66 -7.18
C GLY A 135 10.84 8.08 -6.04
N ILE A 136 10.24 7.13 -5.33
CA ILE A 136 9.26 7.42 -4.27
C ILE A 136 9.93 8.17 -3.11
N ARG A 137 9.30 9.26 -2.68
CA ARG A 137 9.74 10.08 -1.54
C ARG A 137 8.71 10.17 -0.42
N ALA A 138 7.42 10.00 -0.72
CA ALA A 138 6.37 10.02 0.28
C ALA A 138 5.43 8.82 0.13
N TYR A 139 4.89 8.34 1.24
CA TYR A 139 3.99 7.21 1.31
C TYR A 139 2.91 7.46 2.37
N LEU A 140 1.68 7.14 2.05
CA LEU A 140 0.59 7.05 3.02
C LEU A 140 -0.20 5.78 2.72
N GLY A 141 -0.26 4.86 3.68
CA GLY A 141 -1.01 3.63 3.54
C GLY A 141 -1.83 3.30 4.77
N THR A 142 -2.91 2.54 4.58
CA THR A 142 -3.77 2.06 5.66
C THR A 142 -4.21 0.62 5.38
N PRO A 143 -4.40 -0.22 6.42
CA PRO A 143 -4.79 -1.61 6.21
C PRO A 143 -6.25 -1.72 5.80
N LEU A 144 -6.55 -2.73 4.97
CA LEU A 144 -7.89 -3.21 4.67
C LEU A 144 -8.22 -4.35 5.65
N ILE A 145 -8.87 -4.03 6.74
CA ILE A 145 -9.24 -5.00 7.77
C ILE A 145 -10.66 -5.53 7.47
N ASP A 146 -10.74 -6.81 7.12
CA ASP A 146 -12.02 -7.49 6.94
C ASP A 146 -12.77 -7.54 8.28
N THR A 147 -13.87 -6.82 8.38
CA THR A 147 -14.66 -6.74 9.61
C THR A 147 -15.41 -8.03 9.95
N ARG A 148 -15.56 -8.95 8.98
CA ARG A 148 -16.20 -10.27 9.20
C ARG A 148 -15.26 -11.27 9.88
N THR A 149 -13.97 -11.20 9.57
CA THR A 149 -12.97 -12.17 10.04
C THR A 149 -11.88 -11.56 10.92
N GLY A 150 -11.72 -10.24 10.90
CA GLY A 150 -10.61 -9.55 11.56
C GLY A 150 -9.28 -9.67 10.82
N ILE A 151 -9.25 -10.33 9.66
CA ILE A 151 -8.03 -10.52 8.86
C ILE A 151 -7.72 -9.24 8.09
N THR A 152 -6.46 -8.85 8.07
CA THR A 152 -5.99 -7.77 7.20
C THR A 152 -5.76 -8.32 5.80
N LEU A 153 -6.60 -7.94 4.83
CA LEU A 153 -6.54 -8.44 3.45
C LEU A 153 -5.38 -7.85 2.65
N GLY A 154 -5.05 -6.61 2.91
CA GLY A 154 -4.06 -5.84 2.20
C GLY A 154 -4.08 -4.40 2.66
N THR A 155 -3.79 -3.48 1.74
CA THR A 155 -3.75 -2.04 2.00
C THR A 155 -4.38 -1.25 0.86
N ILE A 156 -4.78 -0.02 1.17
CA ILE A 156 -4.78 1.04 0.16
C ILE A 156 -3.65 2.00 0.49
N CYS A 157 -3.00 2.52 -0.53
CA CYS A 157 -1.91 3.46 -0.35
C CYS A 157 -1.80 4.45 -1.49
N VAL A 158 -1.20 5.59 -1.18
CA VAL A 158 -0.76 6.60 -2.15
C VAL A 158 0.73 6.85 -1.96
N VAL A 159 1.40 7.15 -3.06
CA VAL A 159 2.83 7.48 -3.06
C VAL A 159 3.08 8.70 -3.94
N ASP A 160 4.15 9.41 -3.63
CA ASP A 160 4.61 10.56 -4.39
C ASP A 160 6.13 10.50 -4.56
N THR A 161 6.60 11.10 -5.64
CA THR A 161 8.04 11.31 -5.91
C THR A 161 8.58 12.56 -5.22
N GLU A 162 7.72 13.34 -4.60
CA GLU A 162 8.06 14.48 -3.77
C GLU A 162 7.71 14.22 -2.29
N THR A 163 8.32 14.95 -1.38
CA THR A 163 7.96 14.90 0.04
C THR A 163 6.59 15.52 0.25
N ARG A 164 5.85 14.99 1.23
CA ARG A 164 4.49 15.41 1.56
C ARG A 164 4.28 15.56 3.05
N ASP A 165 3.52 16.56 3.44
CA ASP A 165 2.87 16.59 4.76
C ASP A 165 1.45 16.02 4.61
N TRP A 166 1.26 14.78 5.01
CA TRP A 166 -0.06 14.13 4.93
C TRP A 166 -1.05 14.67 5.95
N GLY A 167 -0.56 15.17 7.09
CA GLY A 167 -1.38 15.67 8.19
C GLY A 167 -2.35 14.63 8.76
N GLN A 168 -3.09 15.05 9.77
CA GLN A 168 -4.15 14.21 10.35
C GLN A 168 -5.31 14.04 9.37
N GLU A 169 -5.65 15.07 8.61
CA GLU A 169 -6.73 15.01 7.62
C GLU A 169 -6.49 13.96 6.54
N GLY A 170 -5.25 13.87 6.01
CA GLY A 170 -4.89 12.82 5.03
C GLY A 170 -5.02 11.43 5.62
N VAL A 171 -4.59 11.23 6.86
CA VAL A 171 -4.71 9.94 7.56
C VAL A 171 -6.17 9.56 7.77
N GLU A 172 -7.02 10.48 8.24
CA GLU A 172 -8.45 10.21 8.44
C GLU A 172 -9.17 9.95 7.10
N THR A 173 -8.81 10.67 6.06
CA THR A 173 -9.35 10.46 4.71
C THR A 173 -9.06 9.06 4.20
N ILE A 174 -7.81 8.61 4.23
CA ILE A 174 -7.46 7.27 3.73
C ILE A 174 -8.08 6.16 4.57
N LYS A 175 -8.20 6.34 5.87
CA LYS A 175 -8.89 5.38 6.76
C LYS A 175 -10.37 5.25 6.40
N GLY A 176 -11.06 6.37 6.21
CA GLY A 176 -12.47 6.37 5.80
C GLY A 176 -12.69 5.69 4.44
N MET A 177 -11.77 5.92 3.49
CA MET A 177 -11.81 5.24 2.19
C MET A 177 -11.53 3.74 2.31
N ALA A 178 -10.63 3.31 3.18
CA ALA A 178 -10.40 1.89 3.44
C ALA A 178 -11.64 1.19 3.97
N GLU A 179 -12.37 1.81 4.89
CA GLU A 179 -13.65 1.28 5.38
C GLU A 179 -14.71 1.17 4.28
N GLN A 180 -14.77 2.14 3.37
CA GLN A 180 -15.67 2.07 2.21
C GLN A 180 -15.31 0.90 1.30
N LEU A 181 -14.03 0.71 1.02
CA LEU A 181 -13.58 -0.38 0.17
C LEU A 181 -13.82 -1.75 0.80
N VAL A 182 -13.63 -1.91 2.11
CA VAL A 182 -13.95 -3.15 2.81
C VAL A 182 -15.44 -3.48 2.71
N ARG A 183 -16.32 -2.49 2.86
CA ARG A 183 -17.78 -2.69 2.61
C ARG A 183 -18.05 -3.15 1.18
N ARG A 184 -17.39 -2.54 0.20
CA ARG A 184 -17.54 -2.94 -1.20
C ARG A 184 -17.02 -4.36 -1.47
N ILE A 185 -15.93 -4.75 -0.84
CA ILE A 185 -15.42 -6.14 -0.91
C ILE A 185 -16.46 -7.13 -0.36
N HIS A 186 -17.15 -6.78 0.73
CA HIS A 186 -18.24 -7.61 1.25
C HIS A 186 -19.44 -7.67 0.30
N ASP A 187 -19.73 -6.58 -0.41
CA ASP A 187 -20.82 -6.59 -1.43
C ASP A 187 -20.45 -7.50 -2.60
N ILE A 188 -19.20 -7.48 -3.04
CA ILE A 188 -18.68 -8.40 -4.07
C ILE A 188 -18.81 -9.86 -3.60
N GLU A 189 -18.38 -10.16 -2.38
CA GLU A 189 -18.50 -11.50 -1.78
C GLU A 189 -19.95 -11.98 -1.74
N ASP A 190 -20.89 -11.08 -1.42
CA ASP A 190 -22.33 -11.37 -1.33
C ASP A 190 -23.02 -11.36 -2.72
N GLY A 191 -22.29 -11.09 -3.81
CA GLY A 191 -22.84 -10.98 -5.16
C GLY A 191 -23.76 -9.78 -5.35
N ARG A 192 -23.59 -8.73 -4.52
CA ARG A 192 -24.35 -7.48 -4.64
C ARG A 192 -23.70 -6.52 -5.62
N PRO A 193 -24.51 -5.83 -6.45
CA PRO A 193 -24.00 -4.87 -7.42
C PRO A 193 -23.32 -3.64 -6.79
#